data_7efd2535cb34b40366164adf01bb6221
#
_entry.id   7efd2535cb34b40366164adf01bb6221
#
_cell.length_a   1.000
_cell.length_b   1.000
_cell.length_c   1.000
_cell.angle_alpha   90.00
_cell.angle_beta   90.00
_cell.angle_gamma   90.00
#
_symmetry.space_group_name_H-M   'P 1'
#
loop_
_entity.id
_entity.type
_entity.pdbx_description
1 polymer ?
#
loop_
_entity_poly.entity_id
_entity_poly.type
_entity_poly.pdbx_seq_one_letter_code
_entity_poly.pdbx_strand_id
1 'polypeptide(L)'
;TELRQSLVDYEKKNLSALSGGKEVRDRDAVDQLLVNLIMLDEAERLGLSVTQEEVDAEFAAQKKNYEDFLEVRTYIDEYCKSAGITLEEYYAAIQEQLPRVILRQKLRNELGREYCAEHRLEFTKVNPPEDMQRYVENYLDGLLDTYRADITYCK
;
A
#
# COMPACT_ATOMS: atom_id res chain seq x y z
N THR A 1 9.74 16.16 3.62
CA THR A 1 10.57 14.93 3.41
C THR A 1 11.14 14.99 2.01
N GLU A 2 12.46 14.85 1.90
CA GLU A 2 13.16 14.81 0.61
C GLU A 2 13.07 13.38 0.05
N LEU A 3 12.45 13.22 -1.12
CA LEU A 3 12.40 11.93 -1.81
C LEU A 3 13.70 11.73 -2.59
N ARG A 4 14.42 10.66 -2.28
CA ARG A 4 15.64 10.29 -3.01
C ARG A 4 15.27 9.65 -4.35
N GLN A 5 16.03 9.95 -5.41
CA GLN A 5 15.82 9.39 -6.75
C GLN A 5 15.75 7.85 -6.74
N SER A 6 16.56 7.20 -5.89
CA SER A 6 16.54 5.74 -5.75
C SER A 6 15.20 5.17 -5.28
N LEU A 7 14.44 5.92 -4.47
CA LEU A 7 13.09 5.53 -4.05
C LEU A 7 12.09 5.68 -5.20
N VAL A 8 12.23 6.74 -5.98
CA VAL A 8 11.39 6.95 -7.18
C VAL A 8 11.62 5.85 -8.20
N ASP A 9 12.89 5.50 -8.46
CA ASP A 9 13.26 4.44 -9.39
C ASP A 9 12.75 3.06 -8.93
N TYR A 10 12.80 2.80 -7.63
CA TYR A 10 12.24 1.58 -7.03
C TYR A 10 10.73 1.53 -7.20
N GLU A 11 10.01 2.62 -6.89
CA GLU A 11 8.55 2.68 -7.03
C GLU A 11 8.11 2.56 -8.49
N LYS A 12 8.85 3.15 -9.42
CA LYS A 12 8.61 2.96 -10.87
C LYS A 12 8.66 1.49 -11.27
N LYS A 13 9.67 0.76 -10.79
CA LYS A 13 9.77 -0.69 -11.05
C LYS A 13 8.59 -1.46 -10.50
N ASN A 14 8.17 -1.14 -9.27
CA ASN A 14 7.01 -1.77 -8.64
C ASN A 14 5.73 -1.50 -9.42
N LEU A 15 5.43 -0.25 -9.74
CA LEU A 15 4.25 0.14 -10.49
C LEU A 15 4.26 -0.45 -11.92
N SER A 16 5.42 -0.50 -12.57
CA SER A 16 5.58 -1.13 -13.88
C SER A 16 5.29 -2.63 -13.81
N ALA A 17 5.82 -3.33 -12.81
CA ALA A 17 5.56 -4.76 -12.60
C ALA A 17 4.06 -5.03 -12.35
N LEU A 18 3.41 -4.23 -11.50
CA LEU A 18 1.98 -4.34 -11.20
C LEU A 18 1.08 -4.03 -12.40
N SER A 19 1.54 -3.19 -13.33
CA SER A 19 0.79 -2.82 -14.53
C SER A 19 1.10 -3.67 -15.77
N GLY A 20 1.78 -4.80 -15.58
CA GLY A 20 2.15 -5.71 -16.68
C GLY A 20 3.28 -5.18 -17.56
N GLY A 21 4.24 -4.46 -16.99
CA GLY A 21 5.42 -3.95 -17.68
C GLY A 21 5.21 -2.61 -18.40
N LYS A 22 4.13 -1.89 -18.10
CA LYS A 22 3.91 -0.54 -18.68
C LYS A 22 4.94 0.45 -18.16
N GLU A 23 5.31 1.39 -19.02
CA GLU A 23 6.19 2.50 -18.63
C GLU A 23 5.48 3.40 -17.61
N VAL A 24 6.17 3.69 -16.51
CA VAL A 24 5.70 4.56 -15.42
C VAL A 24 6.54 5.83 -15.41
N ARG A 25 5.89 6.98 -15.38
CA ARG A 25 6.56 8.28 -15.30
C ARG A 25 7.04 8.53 -13.86
N ASP A 26 8.12 9.29 -13.72
CA ASP A 26 8.64 9.69 -12.39
C ASP A 26 7.57 10.34 -11.53
N ARG A 27 6.73 11.20 -12.14
CA ARG A 27 5.64 11.86 -11.44
C ARG A 27 4.64 10.88 -10.84
N ASP A 28 4.26 9.83 -11.56
CA ASP A 28 3.28 8.84 -11.07
C ASP A 28 3.86 8.06 -9.88
N ALA A 29 5.15 7.75 -9.91
CA ALA A 29 5.85 7.12 -8.79
C ALA A 29 5.98 8.05 -7.58
N VAL A 30 6.29 9.33 -7.81
CA VAL A 30 6.35 10.34 -6.74
C VAL A 30 4.96 10.53 -6.10
N ASP A 31 3.91 10.66 -6.91
CA ASP A 31 2.54 10.80 -6.41
C ASP A 31 2.15 9.58 -5.54
N GLN A 32 2.50 8.37 -5.97
CA GLN A 32 2.22 7.15 -5.18
C GLN A 32 3.02 7.11 -3.87
N LEU A 33 4.29 7.49 -3.88
CA LEU A 33 5.11 7.58 -2.67
C LEU A 33 4.55 8.61 -1.69
N LEU A 34 4.08 9.75 -2.18
CA LEU A 34 3.46 10.79 -1.36
C LEU A 34 2.16 10.29 -0.72
N VAL A 35 1.27 9.66 -1.50
CA VAL A 35 0.05 9.04 -0.95
C VAL A 35 0.39 8.05 0.16
N ASN A 36 1.38 7.18 -0.05
CA ASN A 36 1.80 6.22 0.95
C ASN A 36 2.31 6.89 2.24
N LEU A 37 3.12 7.96 2.13
CA LEU A 37 3.64 8.71 3.28
C LEU A 37 2.52 9.44 4.04
N ILE A 38 1.61 10.09 3.32
CA ILE A 38 0.46 10.79 3.90
C ILE A 38 -0.44 9.82 4.66
N MET A 39 -0.68 8.64 4.10
CA MET A 39 -1.47 7.60 4.78
C MET A 39 -0.81 7.14 6.08
N LEU A 40 0.51 7.01 6.12
CA LEU A 40 1.24 6.63 7.34
C LEU A 40 1.15 7.72 8.41
N ASP A 41 1.34 8.98 8.02
CA ASP A 41 1.24 10.13 8.91
C ASP A 41 -0.17 10.26 9.50
N GLU A 42 -1.21 10.10 8.67
CA GLU A 42 -2.60 10.12 9.10
C GLU A 42 -2.95 8.96 10.03
N ALA A 43 -2.45 7.75 9.76
CA ALA A 43 -2.64 6.60 10.63
C ALA A 43 -2.01 6.82 12.01
N GLU A 44 -0.82 7.38 12.07
CA GLU A 44 -0.16 7.77 13.32
C GLU A 44 -0.94 8.86 14.06
N ARG A 45 -1.44 9.88 13.35
CA ARG A 45 -2.29 10.94 13.92
C ARG A 45 -3.56 10.39 14.55
N LEU A 46 -4.15 9.34 13.99
CA LEU A 46 -5.31 8.63 14.53
C LEU A 46 -4.93 7.61 15.62
N GLY A 47 -3.67 7.53 16.02
CA GLY A 47 -3.20 6.61 17.06
C GLY A 47 -3.15 5.14 16.64
N LEU A 48 -3.18 4.86 15.33
CA LEU A 48 -3.06 3.50 14.82
C LEU A 48 -1.61 3.03 14.91
N SER A 49 -1.42 1.77 15.25
CA SER A 49 -0.11 1.13 15.35
C SER A 49 -0.16 -0.31 14.85
N VAL A 50 1.01 -0.89 14.61
CA VAL A 50 1.17 -2.27 14.16
C VAL A 50 2.04 -3.01 15.16
N THR A 51 1.60 -4.19 15.60
CA THR A 51 2.37 -5.06 16.49
C THR A 51 3.25 -6.03 15.69
N GLN A 52 4.27 -6.58 16.34
CA GLN A 52 5.11 -7.60 15.71
C GLN A 52 4.31 -8.87 15.38
N GLU A 53 3.34 -9.23 16.24
CA GLU A 53 2.48 -10.39 16.00
C GLU A 53 1.63 -10.23 14.74
N GLU A 54 1.14 -9.01 14.46
CA GLU A 54 0.40 -8.73 13.22
C GLU A 54 1.30 -8.85 11.97
N VAL A 55 2.54 -8.39 12.07
CA VAL A 55 3.53 -8.53 10.98
C VAL A 55 3.83 -10.01 10.73
N ASP A 56 4.11 -10.75 11.77
CA ASP A 56 4.45 -12.18 11.68
C ASP A 56 3.29 -13.00 11.13
N ALA A 57 2.05 -12.71 11.56
CA ALA A 57 0.84 -13.37 11.07
C ALA A 57 0.60 -13.09 9.58
N GLU A 58 0.72 -11.82 9.15
CA GLU A 58 0.56 -11.44 7.75
C GLU A 58 1.65 -12.06 6.87
N PHE A 59 2.90 -12.07 7.35
CA PHE A 59 4.00 -12.69 6.63
C PHE A 59 3.82 -14.20 6.45
N ALA A 60 3.37 -14.89 7.50
CA ALA A 60 3.03 -16.30 7.43
C ALA A 60 1.88 -16.58 6.45
N ALA A 61 0.84 -15.72 6.46
CA ALA A 61 -0.28 -15.84 5.53
C ALA A 61 0.16 -15.67 4.06
N GLN A 62 1.05 -14.72 3.78
CA GLN A 62 1.58 -14.52 2.42
C GLN A 62 2.41 -15.72 1.93
N LYS A 63 3.25 -16.29 2.79
CA LYS A 63 3.98 -17.53 2.46
C LYS A 63 3.03 -18.69 2.19
N LYS A 64 2.02 -18.84 3.02
CA LYS A 64 1.01 -19.90 2.84
C LYS A 64 0.23 -19.71 1.54
N ASN A 65 -0.14 -18.49 1.18
CA ASN A 65 -0.80 -18.20 -0.09
C ASN A 65 0.07 -18.59 -1.30
N TYR A 66 1.38 -18.33 -1.24
CA TYR A 66 2.31 -18.78 -2.27
C TYR A 66 2.36 -20.32 -2.38
N GLU A 67 2.31 -21.03 -1.26
CA GLU A 67 2.34 -22.50 -1.23
C GLU A 67 1.02 -23.11 -1.73
N ASP A 68 -0.12 -22.54 -1.32
CA ASP A 68 -1.45 -23.12 -1.53
C ASP A 68 -2.09 -22.73 -2.87
N PHE A 69 -1.77 -21.55 -3.42
CA PHE A 69 -2.44 -21.02 -4.61
C PHE A 69 -1.48 -20.89 -5.80
N LEU A 70 -1.75 -21.67 -6.85
CA LEU A 70 -0.92 -21.67 -8.07
C LEU A 70 -0.86 -20.28 -8.73
N GLU A 71 -1.96 -19.55 -8.73
CA GLU A 71 -2.02 -18.19 -9.33
C GLU A 71 -1.11 -17.21 -8.58
N VAL A 72 -1.10 -17.26 -7.25
CA VAL A 72 -0.22 -16.42 -6.41
C VAL A 72 1.24 -16.78 -6.66
N ARG A 73 1.55 -18.07 -6.71
CA ARG A 73 2.90 -18.56 -7.02
C ARG A 73 3.37 -18.08 -8.38
N THR A 74 2.57 -18.28 -9.40
CA THR A 74 2.89 -17.86 -10.77
C THR A 74 3.17 -16.35 -10.83
N TYR A 75 2.31 -15.55 -10.19
CA TYR A 75 2.49 -14.09 -10.14
C TYR A 75 3.81 -13.68 -9.46
N ILE A 76 4.12 -14.26 -8.30
CA ILE A 76 5.35 -13.95 -7.56
C ILE A 76 6.60 -14.41 -8.32
N ASP A 77 6.56 -15.59 -8.93
CA ASP A 77 7.68 -16.12 -9.71
C ASP A 77 7.96 -15.26 -10.95
N GLU A 78 6.92 -14.82 -11.65
CA GLU A 78 7.04 -13.88 -12.78
C GLU A 78 7.58 -12.51 -12.33
N TYR A 79 7.11 -12.02 -11.20
CA TYR A 79 7.63 -10.77 -10.61
C TYR A 79 9.11 -10.89 -10.28
N CYS A 80 9.52 -11.94 -9.55
CA CYS A 80 10.91 -12.20 -9.20
C CYS A 80 11.80 -12.28 -10.46
N LYS A 81 11.35 -13.01 -11.47
CA LYS A 81 12.04 -13.13 -12.75
C LYS A 81 12.19 -11.78 -13.46
N SER A 82 11.15 -10.96 -13.52
CA SER A 82 11.18 -9.65 -14.18
C SER A 82 12.04 -8.64 -13.42
N ALA A 83 12.02 -8.69 -12.10
CA ALA A 83 12.82 -7.83 -11.22
C ALA A 83 14.28 -8.29 -11.08
N GLY A 84 14.61 -9.52 -11.52
CA GLY A 84 15.95 -10.09 -11.40
C GLY A 84 16.35 -10.41 -9.97
N ILE A 85 15.38 -10.78 -9.11
CA ILE A 85 15.58 -11.12 -7.70
C ILE A 85 15.19 -12.57 -7.42
N THR A 86 15.72 -13.13 -6.34
CA THR A 86 15.34 -14.43 -5.83
C THR A 86 14.05 -14.35 -5.00
N LEU A 87 13.39 -15.48 -4.77
CA LEU A 87 12.24 -15.56 -3.85
C LEU A 87 12.60 -15.17 -2.42
N GLU A 88 13.83 -15.48 -1.99
CA GLU A 88 14.32 -15.09 -0.65
C GLU A 88 14.47 -13.56 -0.52
N GLU A 89 15.04 -12.91 -1.53
CA GLU A 89 15.16 -11.45 -1.60
C GLU A 89 13.78 -10.78 -1.66
N TYR A 90 12.83 -11.37 -2.39
CA TYR A 90 11.44 -10.94 -2.40
C TYR A 90 10.83 -10.97 -1.00
N TYR A 91 10.94 -12.09 -0.28
CA TYR A 91 10.40 -12.19 1.07
C TYR A 91 11.10 -11.28 2.08
N ALA A 92 12.40 -11.05 1.96
CA ALA A 92 13.11 -10.10 2.80
C ALA A 92 12.57 -8.66 2.58
N ALA A 93 12.37 -8.26 1.32
CA ALA A 93 11.78 -6.96 0.98
C ALA A 93 10.33 -6.82 1.48
N ILE A 94 9.51 -7.86 1.35
CA ILE A 94 8.14 -7.89 1.87
C ILE A 94 8.13 -7.70 3.38
N GLN A 95 8.95 -8.46 4.11
CA GLN A 95 9.01 -8.39 5.57
C GLN A 95 9.36 -6.99 6.07
N GLU A 96 10.25 -6.28 5.38
CA GLU A 96 10.60 -4.90 5.69
C GLU A 96 9.43 -3.93 5.46
N GLN A 97 8.61 -4.17 4.43
CA GLN A 97 7.51 -3.28 4.06
C GLN A 97 6.19 -3.57 4.80
N LEU A 98 6.02 -4.78 5.33
CA LEU A 98 4.76 -5.22 5.95
C LEU A 98 4.22 -4.29 7.03
N PRO A 99 5.01 -3.73 7.97
CA PRO A 99 4.48 -2.82 8.97
C PRO A 99 3.76 -1.62 8.35
N ARG A 100 4.33 -1.06 7.28
CA ARG A 100 3.75 0.08 6.56
C ARG A 100 2.49 -0.31 5.77
N VAL A 101 2.51 -1.49 5.16
CA VAL A 101 1.34 -2.02 4.42
C VAL A 101 0.17 -2.26 5.38
N ILE A 102 0.42 -2.91 6.52
CA ILE A 102 -0.59 -3.18 7.54
C ILE A 102 -1.15 -1.87 8.11
N LEU A 103 -0.30 -0.89 8.39
CA LEU A 103 -0.73 0.40 8.94
C LEU A 103 -1.66 1.15 7.98
N ARG A 104 -1.33 1.20 6.69
CA ARG A 104 -2.20 1.78 5.66
C ARG A 104 -3.53 1.04 5.53
N GLN A 105 -3.50 -0.29 5.64
CA GLN A 105 -4.74 -1.07 5.61
C GLN A 105 -5.60 -0.83 6.86
N LYS A 106 -4.99 -0.65 8.02
CA LYS A 106 -5.70 -0.26 9.26
C LYS A 106 -6.36 1.10 9.09
N LEU A 107 -5.68 2.08 8.49
CA LEU A 107 -6.27 3.38 8.20
C LEU A 107 -7.52 3.24 7.31
N ARG A 108 -7.42 2.53 6.20
CA ARG A 108 -8.56 2.29 5.30
C ARG A 108 -9.73 1.60 6.03
N ASN A 109 -9.43 0.63 6.86
CA ASN A 109 -10.45 -0.07 7.63
C ASN A 109 -11.11 0.84 8.68
N GLU A 110 -10.36 1.73 9.32
CA GLU A 110 -10.89 2.69 10.29
C GLU A 110 -11.83 3.69 9.64
N LEU A 111 -11.42 4.28 8.52
CA LEU A 111 -12.28 5.17 7.73
C LEU A 111 -13.55 4.46 7.23
N GLY A 112 -13.43 3.19 6.84
CA GLY A 112 -14.59 2.38 6.46
C GLY A 112 -15.54 2.10 7.62
N ARG A 113 -15.01 1.86 8.84
CA ARG A 113 -15.83 1.70 10.05
C ARG A 113 -16.55 2.99 10.43
N GLU A 114 -15.86 4.13 10.34
CA GLU A 114 -16.43 5.44 10.58
C GLU A 114 -17.62 5.70 9.65
N TYR A 115 -17.44 5.49 8.35
CA TYR A 115 -18.53 5.58 7.38
C TYR A 115 -19.71 4.66 7.73
N CYS A 116 -19.44 3.40 8.03
CA CYS A 116 -20.48 2.42 8.37
C CYS A 116 -21.23 2.82 9.64
N ALA A 117 -20.53 3.33 10.66
CA ALA A 117 -21.15 3.81 11.89
C ALA A 117 -22.10 4.99 11.64
N GLU A 118 -21.68 5.97 10.84
CA GLU A 118 -22.51 7.13 10.48
C GLU A 118 -23.76 6.74 9.68
N HIS A 119 -23.65 5.72 8.82
CA HIS A 119 -24.73 5.28 7.95
C HIS A 119 -25.52 4.09 8.52
N ARG A 120 -25.22 3.66 9.75
CA ARG A 120 -25.84 2.49 10.42
C ARG A 120 -25.73 1.20 9.61
N LEU A 121 -24.56 0.99 8.98
CA LEU A 121 -24.22 -0.21 8.22
C LEU A 121 -23.27 -1.08 9.04
N GLU A 122 -23.26 -2.39 8.71
CA GLU A 122 -22.26 -3.30 9.24
C GLU A 122 -20.96 -3.20 8.42
N PHE A 123 -19.83 -3.04 9.10
CA PHE A 123 -18.53 -3.01 8.44
C PHE A 123 -18.11 -4.39 7.93
N THR A 124 -17.76 -4.49 6.67
CA THR A 124 -17.21 -5.70 6.06
C THR A 124 -15.98 -5.38 5.22
N LYS A 125 -14.98 -6.26 5.27
CA LYS A 125 -13.79 -6.22 4.40
C LYS A 125 -14.02 -6.97 3.09
N VAL A 126 -15.01 -7.87 3.07
CA VAL A 126 -15.35 -8.69 1.91
C VAL A 126 -16.51 -8.04 1.18
N ASN A 127 -16.27 -7.66 -0.07
CA ASN A 127 -17.25 -6.93 -0.90
C ASN A 127 -17.86 -5.70 -0.18
N PRO A 128 -17.01 -4.74 0.25
CA PRO A 128 -17.49 -3.56 0.93
C PRO A 128 -18.42 -2.74 0.02
N PRO A 129 -19.41 -2.01 0.61
CA PRO A 129 -20.28 -1.14 -0.17
C PRO A 129 -19.49 -0.15 -1.04
N GLU A 130 -19.93 0.07 -2.27
CA GLU A 130 -19.24 0.99 -3.20
C GLU A 130 -19.16 2.42 -2.65
N ASP A 131 -20.22 2.87 -1.98
CA ASP A 131 -20.25 4.21 -1.37
C ASP A 131 -19.23 4.34 -0.22
N MET A 132 -19.01 3.26 0.56
CA MET A 132 -17.96 3.22 1.58
C MET A 132 -16.57 3.32 0.94
N GLN A 133 -16.32 2.58 -0.13
CA GLN A 133 -15.05 2.66 -0.84
C GLN A 133 -14.80 4.07 -1.38
N ARG A 134 -15.83 4.67 -1.99
CA ARG A 134 -15.77 6.06 -2.51
C ARG A 134 -15.51 7.08 -1.39
N TYR A 135 -16.12 6.89 -0.23
CA TYR A 135 -15.84 7.74 0.94
C TYR A 135 -14.37 7.68 1.34
N VAL A 136 -13.81 6.47 1.47
CA VAL A 136 -12.39 6.27 1.83
C VAL A 136 -11.46 6.91 0.80
N GLU A 137 -11.70 6.69 -0.49
CA GLU A 137 -10.88 7.29 -1.56
C GLU A 137 -10.98 8.82 -1.55
N ASN A 138 -12.18 9.39 -1.43
CA ASN A 138 -12.37 10.84 -1.36
C ASN A 138 -11.66 11.46 -0.13
N TYR A 139 -11.66 10.77 1.00
CA TYR A 139 -10.94 11.22 2.19
C TYR A 139 -9.43 11.28 1.92
N LEU A 140 -8.87 10.22 1.34
CA LEU A 140 -7.43 10.14 1.01
C LEU A 140 -7.03 11.17 -0.06
N ASP A 141 -7.86 11.38 -1.07
CA ASP A 141 -7.65 12.41 -2.10
C ASP A 141 -7.67 13.82 -1.49
N GLY A 142 -8.58 14.09 -0.56
CA GLY A 142 -8.65 15.36 0.17
C GLY A 142 -7.39 15.60 1.02
N LEU A 143 -6.85 14.57 1.66
CA LEU A 143 -5.57 14.65 2.36
C LEU A 143 -4.43 14.99 1.39
N LEU A 144 -4.34 14.29 0.27
CA LEU A 144 -3.32 14.53 -0.76
C LEU A 144 -3.38 15.98 -1.27
N ASP A 145 -4.57 16.49 -1.53
CA ASP A 145 -4.75 17.88 -1.98
C ASP A 145 -4.30 18.91 -0.93
N THR A 146 -4.52 18.62 0.35
CA THR A 146 -4.04 19.46 1.45
C THR A 146 -2.52 19.53 1.49
N TYR A 147 -1.83 18.38 1.29
CA TYR A 147 -0.37 18.33 1.31
C TYR A 147 0.28 18.82 0.01
N ARG A 148 -0.43 18.81 -1.13
CA ARG A 148 0.12 19.27 -2.42
C ARG A 148 0.60 20.72 -2.40
N ALA A 149 -0.01 21.58 -1.59
CA ALA A 149 0.40 22.96 -1.42
C ALA A 149 1.82 23.10 -0.81
N ASP A 150 2.24 22.10 -0.05
CA ASP A 150 3.52 22.08 0.68
C ASP A 150 4.61 21.28 -0.04
N ILE A 151 4.28 20.63 -1.19
CA ILE A 151 5.22 19.82 -1.95
C ILE A 151 6.05 20.71 -2.87
N THR A 152 7.36 20.77 -2.60
CA THR A 152 8.33 21.43 -3.46
C THR A 152 9.09 20.37 -4.28
N TYR A 153 8.93 20.43 -5.60
CA TYR A 153 9.72 19.60 -6.51
C TYR A 153 11.10 20.24 -6.71
N CYS A 154 12.15 19.64 -6.17
CA CYS A 154 13.53 20.00 -6.48
C CYS A 154 13.86 19.49 -7.91
N LYS A 155 14.35 20.41 -8.76
CA LYS A 155 14.85 20.07 -10.11
C LYS A 155 16.23 19.47 -10.02
#